data_3cd1965d54e908bd5106ec3469071d2b
#
_entry.id   3cd1965d54e908bd5106ec3469071d2b
#
_cell.length_a   1.000
_cell.length_b   1.000
_cell.length_c   1.000
_cell.angle_alpha   90.00
_cell.angle_beta   90.00
_cell.angle_gamma   90.00
#
_symmetry.space_group_name_H-M   'P 1'
#
loop_
_entity.id
_entity.type
_entity.pdbx_description
1 polymer ?
#
loop_
_entity_poly.entity_id
_entity_poly.type
_entity_poly.pdbx_seq_one_letter_code
_entity_poly.pdbx_strand_id
1 'polypeptide(L)'
;VVDGGIVNNRTYNGLILREEQVKTADRSGYINYYLREGKRASVGSRIYSLDETGNLEELLKDKAEDGNGLTDESLSDLKKQLTSFVLSFKDQDFSSIYDARYSLEAAVMEYSSFSALDQLDKLAQESGAVFEQVRTDVSGVVSYGFDSYEDMTTADIEAESFNRETYSKTLKKSGDLIDSGMPAYKIVTSENWSIVFPLTEEDAGLYAGKDRLRVVFSDYSMNTPAAYSTFTGKDGATYGRLDFTKYMEQFISDRFINFEIVTEQSDGLKIPVSAVTEKSFYLVPLEYLTQGGDTSENGFNKEVYTENGPSVVFVPADIYSSDEEFYYVDMGEENGFKAGDYIVKPDSPDRYQIGRTASLKGVYNINKGYTVFKRIEILDSNNEFYTVRRNSTY
;
A
#
# COMPACT_ATOMS: atom_id res chain seq x y z
N VAL A 1 17.12 11.87 16.52
CA VAL A 1 16.49 12.66 15.45
C VAL A 1 17.11 12.27 14.14
N VAL A 2 16.31 11.86 13.18
CA VAL A 2 16.77 11.39 11.86
C VAL A 2 15.99 12.18 10.81
N ASP A 3 16.65 12.52 9.69
CA ASP A 3 15.96 13.08 8.53
C ASP A 3 15.02 12.04 7.94
N GLY A 4 13.77 12.44 7.73
CA GLY A 4 12.74 11.59 7.14
C GLY A 4 11.35 11.94 7.65
N GLY A 5 10.33 11.56 6.89
CA GLY A 5 8.94 11.69 7.29
C GLY A 5 8.34 10.34 7.66
N ILE A 6 7.14 10.36 8.15
CA ILE A 6 6.34 9.17 8.39
C ILE A 6 5.69 8.78 7.06
N VAL A 7 5.85 7.52 6.68
CA VAL A 7 5.12 6.93 5.55
C VAL A 7 3.85 6.33 6.13
N ASN A 8 2.73 6.94 5.85
CA ASN A 8 1.42 6.39 6.20
C ASN A 8 0.89 5.63 4.98
N ASN A 9 1.08 4.30 4.99
CA ASN A 9 0.49 3.46 3.96
C ASN A 9 -0.97 3.19 4.31
N ARG A 10 -1.86 3.38 3.34
CA ARG A 10 -3.26 2.96 3.44
C ARG A 10 -3.43 1.66 2.69
N THR A 11 -3.91 0.63 3.38
CA THR A 11 -4.15 -0.69 2.81
C THR A 11 -5.57 -0.80 2.27
N TYR A 12 -5.69 -1.33 1.07
CA TYR A 12 -6.95 -1.54 0.37
C TYR A 12 -7.08 -2.95 -0.14
N ASN A 13 -8.33 -3.38 -0.29
CA ASN A 13 -8.71 -4.55 -1.03
C ASN A 13 -9.33 -4.10 -2.34
N GLY A 14 -8.75 -4.49 -3.46
CA GLY A 14 -9.18 -4.09 -4.79
C GLY A 14 -9.64 -5.24 -5.63
N LEU A 15 -10.46 -4.92 -6.63
CA LEU A 15 -10.95 -5.79 -7.67
C LEU A 15 -10.19 -5.47 -8.97
N ILE A 16 -9.65 -6.50 -9.63
CA ILE A 16 -8.92 -6.37 -10.89
C ILE A 16 -9.90 -6.40 -12.06
N LEU A 17 -9.85 -5.37 -12.89
CA LEU A 17 -10.56 -5.28 -14.17
C LEU A 17 -9.55 -5.32 -15.31
N ARG A 18 -9.83 -6.13 -16.33
CA ARG A 18 -9.00 -6.33 -17.52
C ARG A 18 -9.84 -6.78 -18.70
N GLU A 19 -9.31 -6.64 -19.92
CA GLU A 19 -9.98 -7.10 -21.13
C GLU A 19 -9.81 -8.60 -21.32
N GLU A 20 -10.83 -9.36 -21.05
CA GLU A 20 -10.86 -10.81 -21.12
C GLU A 20 -11.80 -11.27 -22.25
N GLN A 21 -11.34 -12.14 -23.13
CA GLN A 21 -12.17 -12.80 -24.13
C GLN A 21 -12.36 -14.25 -23.73
N VAL A 22 -13.59 -14.63 -23.44
CA VAL A 22 -13.97 -16.01 -23.19
C VAL A 22 -14.15 -16.73 -24.52
N LYS A 23 -13.47 -17.87 -24.69
CA LYS A 23 -13.58 -18.76 -25.84
C LYS A 23 -14.25 -20.05 -25.41
N THR A 24 -15.31 -20.43 -26.12
CA THR A 24 -16.10 -21.62 -25.86
C THR A 24 -15.63 -22.80 -26.71
N ALA A 25 -15.89 -24.00 -26.25
CA ALA A 25 -15.63 -25.23 -27.01
C ALA A 25 -16.69 -25.41 -28.12
N ASP A 26 -16.26 -25.71 -29.34
CA ASP A 26 -17.16 -25.98 -30.45
C ASP A 26 -17.82 -27.37 -30.35
N ARG A 27 -17.18 -28.31 -29.67
CA ARG A 27 -17.62 -29.68 -29.48
C ARG A 27 -17.43 -30.14 -28.04
N SER A 28 -18.12 -31.21 -27.67
CA SER A 28 -17.91 -31.89 -26.41
C SER A 28 -16.73 -32.86 -26.50
N GLY A 29 -15.96 -33.01 -25.40
CA GLY A 29 -14.83 -33.93 -25.32
C GLY A 29 -13.98 -33.65 -24.08
N TYR A 30 -12.95 -34.48 -23.88
CA TYR A 30 -11.95 -34.28 -22.85
C TYR A 30 -10.92 -33.29 -23.33
N ILE A 31 -10.77 -32.15 -22.55
CA ILE A 31 -9.87 -31.06 -22.92
C ILE A 31 -8.45 -31.33 -22.42
N ASN A 32 -7.46 -31.02 -23.25
CA ASN A 32 -6.03 -31.12 -22.89
C ASN A 32 -5.30 -29.89 -23.34
N TYR A 33 -4.81 -29.07 -22.40
CA TYR A 33 -4.19 -27.81 -22.65
C TYR A 33 -2.71 -27.94 -23.06
N TYR A 34 -2.29 -27.21 -24.09
CA TYR A 34 -0.91 -27.14 -24.56
C TYR A 34 -0.09 -26.03 -23.90
N LEU A 35 -0.76 -25.03 -23.38
CA LEU A 35 -0.14 -23.88 -22.69
C LEU A 35 -0.55 -23.86 -21.23
N ARG A 36 0.35 -23.43 -20.38
CA ARG A 36 0.05 -23.17 -18.96
C ARG A 36 -0.69 -21.85 -18.79
N GLU A 37 -1.46 -21.75 -17.71
CA GLU A 37 -2.06 -20.48 -17.29
C GLU A 37 -0.96 -19.40 -17.14
N GLY A 38 -1.26 -18.18 -17.58
CA GLY A 38 -0.32 -17.07 -17.54
C GLY A 38 0.70 -17.05 -18.69
N LYS A 39 0.70 -18.03 -19.59
CA LYS A 39 1.58 -17.99 -20.77
C LYS A 39 0.97 -17.17 -21.88
N ARG A 40 1.84 -16.46 -22.59
CA ARG A 40 1.46 -15.68 -23.77
C ARG A 40 1.31 -16.56 -25.00
N ALA A 41 0.15 -16.45 -25.65
CA ALA A 41 -0.15 -17.07 -26.93
C ALA A 41 -0.10 -16.05 -28.04
N SER A 42 0.44 -16.42 -29.19
CA SER A 42 0.36 -15.68 -30.44
C SER A 42 -0.82 -16.20 -31.29
N VAL A 43 -1.29 -15.40 -32.23
CA VAL A 43 -2.27 -15.89 -33.22
C VAL A 43 -1.80 -17.19 -33.86
N GLY A 44 -2.67 -18.20 -33.90
CA GLY A 44 -2.36 -19.54 -34.41
C GLY A 44 -1.68 -20.47 -33.43
N SER A 45 -1.35 -20.03 -32.21
CA SER A 45 -0.85 -20.92 -31.15
C SER A 45 -1.89 -21.98 -30.77
N ARG A 46 -1.44 -23.21 -30.58
CA ARG A 46 -2.28 -24.29 -30.06
C ARG A 46 -2.61 -24.01 -28.58
N ILE A 47 -3.89 -24.01 -28.22
CA ILE A 47 -4.33 -23.80 -26.86
C ILE A 47 -4.68 -25.11 -26.18
N TYR A 48 -5.53 -25.91 -26.85
CA TYR A 48 -5.93 -27.22 -26.31
C TYR A 48 -6.28 -28.18 -27.45
N SER A 49 -6.38 -29.44 -27.11
CA SER A 49 -7.02 -30.47 -27.94
C SER A 49 -8.26 -31.00 -27.26
N LEU A 50 -9.20 -31.47 -28.08
CA LEU A 50 -10.38 -32.19 -27.62
C LEU A 50 -10.24 -33.65 -28.05
N ASP A 51 -10.43 -34.57 -27.11
CA ASP A 51 -10.49 -36.00 -27.30
C ASP A 51 -11.90 -36.49 -26.94
N GLU A 52 -12.64 -36.94 -27.95
CA GLU A 52 -14.00 -37.47 -27.74
C GLU A 52 -14.01 -38.82 -26.99
N THR A 53 -12.91 -39.52 -26.95
CA THR A 53 -12.79 -40.89 -26.41
C THR A 53 -12.22 -40.94 -25.01
N GLY A 54 -11.48 -39.95 -24.56
CA GLY A 54 -10.74 -39.91 -23.30
C GLY A 54 -9.46 -40.75 -23.28
N ASN A 55 -9.09 -41.34 -24.40
CA ASN A 55 -7.90 -42.21 -24.48
C ASN A 55 -6.58 -41.43 -24.37
N LEU A 56 -6.59 -40.14 -24.63
CA LEU A 56 -5.42 -39.28 -24.60
C LEU A 56 -4.84 -39.18 -23.19
N GLU A 57 -5.69 -39.10 -22.18
CA GLU A 57 -5.24 -39.01 -20.78
C GLU A 57 -4.43 -40.23 -20.36
N GLU A 58 -4.85 -41.43 -20.76
CA GLU A 58 -4.14 -42.68 -20.48
C GLU A 58 -2.78 -42.73 -21.20
N LEU A 59 -2.74 -42.34 -22.48
CA LEU A 59 -1.51 -42.20 -23.26
C LEU A 59 -0.52 -41.17 -22.69
N LEU A 60 -1.01 -40.09 -22.15
CA LEU A 60 -0.19 -39.05 -21.51
C LEU A 60 0.34 -39.48 -20.16
N LYS A 61 -0.42 -40.25 -19.37
CA LYS A 61 0.03 -40.81 -18.08
C LYS A 61 1.16 -41.83 -18.29
N ASP A 62 1.01 -42.73 -19.24
CA ASP A 62 2.04 -43.71 -19.57
C ASP A 62 3.37 -43.06 -19.98
N LYS A 63 3.31 -41.95 -20.72
CA LYS A 63 4.49 -41.20 -21.14
C LYS A 63 5.09 -40.33 -20.04
N ALA A 64 4.29 -39.80 -19.12
CA ALA A 64 4.78 -39.01 -17.97
C ALA A 64 5.56 -39.88 -16.97
N GLU A 65 5.19 -41.17 -16.84
CA GLU A 65 5.90 -42.13 -15.98
C GLU A 65 7.29 -42.51 -16.52
N ASP A 66 7.54 -42.38 -17.83
CA ASP A 66 8.84 -42.60 -18.45
C ASP A 66 9.93 -41.56 -18.12
N GLY A 67 9.65 -40.57 -17.28
CA GLY A 67 10.61 -39.79 -16.47
C GLY A 67 11.45 -38.74 -17.18
N ASN A 68 11.22 -38.40 -18.46
CA ASN A 68 12.08 -37.49 -19.23
C ASN A 68 11.39 -36.14 -19.59
N GLY A 69 10.40 -35.74 -18.82
CA GLY A 69 9.45 -34.70 -19.20
C GLY A 69 9.77 -33.25 -18.79
N LEU A 70 10.76 -33.01 -17.91
CA LEU A 70 11.02 -31.64 -17.44
C LEU A 70 12.02 -30.92 -18.34
N THR A 71 11.59 -29.80 -18.93
CA THR A 71 12.46 -28.89 -19.69
C THR A 71 13.26 -27.98 -18.77
N ASP A 72 14.34 -27.36 -19.26
CA ASP A 72 15.11 -26.36 -18.51
C ASP A 72 14.24 -25.16 -18.07
N GLU A 73 13.25 -24.79 -18.88
CA GLU A 73 12.27 -23.74 -18.55
C GLU A 73 11.38 -24.17 -17.37
N SER A 74 10.87 -25.40 -17.39
CA SER A 74 10.06 -25.95 -16.31
C SER A 74 10.84 -26.03 -15.00
N LEU A 75 12.09 -26.46 -15.06
CA LEU A 75 12.99 -26.49 -13.90
C LEU A 75 13.27 -25.08 -13.37
N SER A 76 13.43 -24.08 -14.24
CA SER A 76 13.61 -22.69 -13.86
C SER A 76 12.37 -22.14 -13.13
N ASP A 77 11.17 -22.45 -13.61
CA ASP A 77 9.92 -22.01 -13.00
C ASP A 77 9.66 -22.69 -11.65
N LEU A 78 9.92 -24.00 -11.53
CA LEU A 78 9.89 -24.71 -10.25
C LEU A 78 10.86 -24.11 -9.24
N LYS A 79 12.07 -23.74 -9.69
CA LYS A 79 13.06 -23.07 -8.85
C LYS A 79 12.58 -21.70 -8.39
N LYS A 80 11.91 -20.92 -9.23
CA LYS A 80 11.32 -19.63 -8.85
C LYS A 80 10.23 -19.81 -7.79
N GLN A 81 9.31 -20.77 -7.97
CA GLN A 81 8.26 -21.07 -7.00
C GLN A 81 8.86 -21.48 -5.65
N LEU A 82 9.86 -22.36 -5.66
CA LEU A 82 10.56 -22.75 -4.45
C LEU A 82 11.27 -21.58 -3.76
N THR A 83 11.91 -20.70 -4.54
CA THR A 83 12.59 -19.52 -4.02
C THR A 83 11.59 -18.55 -3.40
N SER A 84 10.46 -18.32 -4.05
CA SER A 84 9.37 -17.47 -3.52
C SER A 84 8.83 -18.02 -2.20
N PHE A 85 8.62 -19.33 -2.13
CA PHE A 85 8.20 -19.99 -0.89
C PHE A 85 9.23 -19.80 0.23
N VAL A 86 10.52 -20.04 -0.04
CA VAL A 86 11.59 -19.88 0.96
C VAL A 86 11.67 -18.45 1.48
N LEU A 87 11.46 -17.45 0.62
CA LEU A 87 11.48 -16.05 1.01
C LEU A 87 10.26 -15.61 1.81
N SER A 88 9.10 -16.24 1.58
CA SER A 88 7.84 -15.94 2.28
C SER A 88 7.61 -16.78 3.54
N PHE A 89 8.38 -17.83 3.73
CA PHE A 89 8.22 -18.80 4.83
C PHE A 89 8.43 -18.14 6.20
N LYS A 90 7.49 -18.41 7.13
CA LYS A 90 7.59 -17.98 8.54
C LYS A 90 7.55 -19.24 9.42
N ASP A 91 8.49 -19.36 10.35
CA ASP A 91 8.64 -20.51 11.25
C ASP A 91 7.39 -20.83 12.09
N GLN A 92 6.44 -19.90 12.16
CA GLN A 92 5.19 -20.04 12.91
C GLN A 92 4.04 -20.65 12.08
N ASP A 93 4.22 -20.77 10.74
CA ASP A 93 3.20 -21.27 9.82
C ASP A 93 3.66 -22.58 9.14
N PHE A 94 3.53 -23.69 9.90
CA PHE A 94 3.89 -25.02 9.40
C PHE A 94 2.94 -25.55 8.31
N SER A 95 1.72 -25.01 8.22
CA SER A 95 0.74 -25.41 7.21
C SER A 95 1.20 -25.04 5.80
N SER A 96 1.89 -23.93 5.66
CA SER A 96 2.41 -23.44 4.39
C SER A 96 3.42 -24.41 3.72
N ILE A 97 4.08 -25.26 4.49
CA ILE A 97 4.99 -26.30 3.95
C ILE A 97 4.20 -27.36 3.17
N TYR A 98 3.06 -27.78 3.71
CA TYR A 98 2.22 -28.79 3.05
C TYR A 98 1.60 -28.24 1.78
N ASP A 99 1.15 -26.97 1.81
CA ASP A 99 0.59 -26.30 0.65
C ASP A 99 1.64 -26.11 -0.46
N ALA A 100 2.86 -25.69 -0.10
CA ALA A 100 3.97 -25.56 -1.03
C ALA A 100 4.39 -26.90 -1.62
N ARG A 101 4.45 -27.96 -0.82
CA ARG A 101 4.74 -29.31 -1.30
C ARG A 101 3.68 -29.76 -2.30
N TYR A 102 2.41 -29.60 -1.96
CA TYR A 102 1.30 -29.98 -2.82
C TYR A 102 1.31 -29.23 -4.15
N SER A 103 1.58 -27.92 -4.09
CA SER A 103 1.71 -27.05 -5.27
C SER A 103 2.88 -27.46 -6.16
N LEU A 104 4.02 -27.82 -5.56
CA LEU A 104 5.19 -28.28 -6.32
C LEU A 104 4.96 -29.67 -6.97
N GLU A 105 4.35 -30.60 -6.25
CA GLU A 105 4.00 -31.91 -6.79
C GLU A 105 3.01 -31.77 -7.97
N ALA A 106 1.99 -30.93 -7.82
CA ALA A 106 1.05 -30.64 -8.89
C ALA A 106 1.72 -29.98 -10.11
N ALA A 107 2.63 -29.01 -9.88
CA ALA A 107 3.38 -28.36 -10.95
C ALA A 107 4.31 -29.32 -11.71
N VAL A 108 4.97 -30.24 -11.01
CA VAL A 108 5.81 -31.27 -11.65
C VAL A 108 4.97 -32.19 -12.55
N MET A 109 3.81 -32.63 -12.07
CA MET A 109 2.88 -33.44 -12.88
C MET A 109 2.39 -32.67 -14.12
N GLU A 110 2.02 -31.40 -13.93
CA GLU A 110 1.58 -30.55 -15.02
C GLU A 110 2.69 -30.34 -16.07
N TYR A 111 3.92 -30.05 -15.66
CA TYR A 111 5.06 -29.89 -16.57
C TYR A 111 5.37 -31.19 -17.37
N SER A 112 5.27 -32.35 -16.73
CA SER A 112 5.45 -33.62 -17.39
C SER A 112 4.37 -33.85 -18.45
N SER A 113 3.12 -33.49 -18.15
CA SER A 113 2.00 -33.58 -19.08
C SER A 113 2.16 -32.67 -20.29
N PHE A 114 2.62 -31.44 -20.10
CA PHE A 114 2.86 -30.50 -21.20
C PHE A 114 3.97 -31.00 -22.16
N SER A 115 5.04 -31.56 -21.62
CA SER A 115 6.11 -32.15 -22.43
C SER A 115 5.63 -33.34 -23.27
N ALA A 116 4.73 -34.14 -22.72
CA ALA A 116 4.12 -35.23 -23.47
C ALA A 116 3.17 -34.75 -24.57
N LEU A 117 2.44 -33.66 -24.35
CA LEU A 117 1.55 -33.02 -25.33
C LEU A 117 2.30 -32.49 -26.58
N ASP A 118 3.53 -32.02 -26.42
CA ASP A 118 4.35 -31.61 -27.59
C ASP A 118 4.68 -32.76 -28.54
N GLN A 119 4.63 -33.99 -28.03
CA GLN A 119 4.83 -35.22 -28.82
C GLN A 119 3.51 -35.82 -29.38
N LEU A 120 2.38 -35.12 -29.10
CA LEU A 120 1.05 -35.62 -29.41
C LEU A 120 0.82 -35.90 -30.89
N ASP A 121 1.39 -35.10 -31.79
CA ASP A 121 1.30 -35.30 -33.23
C ASP A 121 1.93 -36.64 -33.65
N LYS A 122 3.00 -37.07 -32.97
CA LYS A 122 3.63 -38.40 -33.20
C LYS A 122 2.78 -39.50 -32.59
N LEU A 123 2.28 -39.32 -31.38
CA LEU A 123 1.40 -40.28 -30.70
C LEU A 123 0.09 -40.51 -31.46
N ALA A 124 -0.52 -39.44 -32.01
CA ALA A 124 -1.71 -39.53 -32.84
C ALA A 124 -1.46 -40.38 -34.10
N GLN A 125 -0.30 -40.18 -34.74
CA GLN A 125 0.08 -40.98 -35.93
C GLN A 125 0.32 -42.44 -35.58
N GLU A 126 0.93 -42.72 -34.41
CA GLU A 126 1.24 -44.09 -33.94
C GLU A 126 0.01 -44.83 -33.44
N SER A 127 -0.91 -44.15 -32.75
CA SER A 127 -2.12 -44.77 -32.14
C SER A 127 -3.34 -44.79 -33.05
N GLY A 128 -3.32 -44.03 -34.16
CA GLY A 128 -4.49 -43.82 -35.04
C GLY A 128 -5.61 -42.97 -34.38
N ALA A 129 -5.34 -42.33 -33.25
CA ALA A 129 -6.30 -41.48 -32.55
C ALA A 129 -6.45 -40.15 -33.26
N VAL A 130 -7.68 -39.66 -33.35
CA VAL A 130 -8.03 -38.36 -33.96
C VAL A 130 -8.33 -37.38 -32.87
N PHE A 131 -7.50 -36.31 -32.76
CA PHE A 131 -7.71 -35.23 -31.84
C PHE A 131 -7.99 -33.94 -32.64
N GLU A 132 -8.96 -33.19 -32.18
CA GLU A 132 -9.18 -31.83 -32.69
C GLU A 132 -8.26 -30.86 -31.94
N GLN A 133 -7.41 -30.14 -32.67
CA GLN A 133 -6.53 -29.12 -32.11
C GLN A 133 -7.15 -27.75 -32.27
N VAL A 134 -7.39 -27.05 -31.17
CA VAL A 134 -7.93 -25.70 -31.17
C VAL A 134 -6.79 -24.69 -31.06
N ARG A 135 -6.82 -23.71 -31.97
CA ARG A 135 -5.85 -22.62 -32.06
C ARG A 135 -6.52 -21.29 -31.77
N THR A 136 -5.79 -20.39 -31.12
CA THR A 136 -6.32 -19.05 -30.87
C THR A 136 -6.25 -18.17 -32.13
N ASP A 137 -7.29 -17.37 -32.30
CA ASP A 137 -7.43 -16.36 -33.36
C ASP A 137 -6.90 -14.98 -32.93
N VAL A 138 -6.59 -14.81 -31.62
CA VAL A 138 -6.08 -13.57 -31.04
C VAL A 138 -4.80 -13.85 -30.22
N SER A 139 -3.97 -12.82 -30.04
CA SER A 139 -2.80 -12.89 -29.16
C SER A 139 -3.13 -12.36 -27.78
N GLY A 140 -2.52 -12.92 -26.74
CA GLY A 140 -2.72 -12.50 -25.37
C GLY A 140 -2.19 -13.49 -24.35
N VAL A 141 -2.54 -13.29 -23.09
CA VAL A 141 -2.19 -14.18 -22.00
C VAL A 141 -3.35 -15.11 -21.70
N VAL A 142 -3.08 -16.43 -21.68
CA VAL A 142 -4.12 -17.46 -21.52
C VAL A 142 -4.43 -17.67 -20.05
N SER A 143 -5.72 -17.85 -19.73
CA SER A 143 -6.20 -18.26 -18.41
C SER A 143 -7.31 -19.28 -18.53
N TYR A 144 -7.41 -20.18 -17.54
CA TYR A 144 -8.39 -21.26 -17.47
C TYR A 144 -9.35 -21.12 -16.31
N GLY A 145 -9.23 -20.02 -15.56
CA GLY A 145 -10.10 -19.70 -14.44
C GLY A 145 -11.24 -18.78 -14.85
N PHE A 146 -12.48 -19.17 -14.53
CA PHE A 146 -13.71 -18.43 -14.83
C PHE A 146 -14.40 -18.04 -13.53
N ASP A 147 -14.79 -16.78 -13.40
CA ASP A 147 -15.31 -16.21 -12.15
C ASP A 147 -16.55 -15.32 -12.35
N SER A 148 -17.09 -15.23 -13.56
CA SER A 148 -18.23 -14.42 -13.95
C SER A 148 -17.98 -12.90 -13.87
N TYR A 149 -16.71 -12.48 -13.76
CA TYR A 149 -16.29 -11.07 -13.78
C TYR A 149 -15.57 -10.71 -15.09
N GLU A 150 -15.60 -11.58 -16.08
CA GLU A 150 -14.85 -11.42 -17.34
C GLU A 150 -15.27 -10.18 -18.13
N ASP A 151 -16.57 -9.87 -18.14
CA ASP A 151 -17.16 -8.71 -18.84
C ASP A 151 -17.38 -7.49 -17.94
N MET A 152 -16.94 -7.57 -16.67
CA MET A 152 -17.19 -6.50 -15.71
C MET A 152 -16.44 -5.23 -16.05
N THR A 153 -17.13 -4.11 -16.00
CA THR A 153 -16.63 -2.76 -16.22
C THR A 153 -16.83 -1.87 -14.99
N THR A 154 -16.29 -0.66 -15.01
CA THR A 154 -16.53 0.32 -13.93
C THR A 154 -18.01 0.67 -13.75
N ALA A 155 -18.84 0.51 -14.79
CA ALA A 155 -20.28 0.77 -14.71
C ALA A 155 -21.07 -0.29 -13.90
N ASP A 156 -20.48 -1.47 -13.72
CA ASP A 156 -21.09 -2.59 -13.01
C ASP A 156 -20.68 -2.65 -11.53
N ILE A 157 -19.71 -1.82 -11.12
CA ILE A 157 -19.16 -1.83 -9.77
C ILE A 157 -20.16 -1.27 -8.76
N GLU A 158 -20.36 -2.04 -7.71
CA GLU A 158 -21.14 -1.71 -6.52
C GLU A 158 -20.48 -2.31 -5.27
N ALA A 159 -20.94 -1.97 -4.07
CA ALA A 159 -20.32 -2.44 -2.82
C ALA A 159 -20.26 -3.97 -2.74
N GLU A 160 -21.28 -4.69 -3.23
CA GLU A 160 -21.32 -6.15 -3.26
C GLU A 160 -20.24 -6.75 -4.17
N SER A 161 -19.74 -6.02 -5.18
CA SER A 161 -18.66 -6.48 -6.07
C SER A 161 -17.37 -6.81 -5.31
N PHE A 162 -17.19 -6.30 -4.10
CA PHE A 162 -16.02 -6.54 -3.25
C PHE A 162 -16.23 -7.64 -2.20
N ASN A 163 -17.40 -8.26 -2.19
CA ASN A 163 -17.73 -9.35 -1.27
C ASN A 163 -17.06 -10.64 -1.70
N ARG A 164 -15.98 -11.02 -1.00
CA ARG A 164 -15.24 -12.25 -1.30
C ARG A 164 -15.97 -13.53 -0.87
N GLU A 165 -16.97 -13.44 0.00
CA GLU A 165 -17.71 -14.61 0.47
C GLU A 165 -18.62 -15.16 -0.63
N THR A 166 -19.10 -14.30 -1.53
CA THR A 166 -19.94 -14.68 -2.67
C THR A 166 -19.14 -15.00 -3.93
N TYR A 167 -17.83 -14.73 -3.92
CA TYR A 167 -16.95 -14.98 -5.05
C TYR A 167 -16.64 -16.46 -5.21
N SER A 168 -16.78 -16.96 -6.43
CA SER A 168 -16.38 -18.32 -6.81
C SER A 168 -15.63 -18.32 -8.12
N LYS A 169 -14.59 -19.14 -8.20
CA LYS A 169 -13.78 -19.34 -9.41
C LYS A 169 -13.80 -20.82 -9.79
N THR A 170 -14.17 -21.10 -11.01
CA THR A 170 -14.06 -22.45 -11.59
C THR A 170 -12.78 -22.55 -12.41
N LEU A 171 -11.91 -23.48 -12.08
CA LEU A 171 -10.67 -23.74 -12.81
C LEU A 171 -10.86 -24.96 -13.71
N LYS A 172 -10.65 -24.79 -15.01
CA LYS A 172 -10.61 -25.90 -15.98
C LYS A 172 -9.21 -26.51 -16.02
N LYS A 173 -9.15 -27.85 -16.08
CA LYS A 173 -7.90 -28.60 -16.08
C LYS A 173 -7.87 -29.57 -17.26
N SER A 174 -6.66 -29.98 -17.66
CA SER A 174 -6.51 -31.10 -18.61
C SER A 174 -7.14 -32.37 -18.04
N GLY A 175 -7.85 -33.09 -18.88
CA GLY A 175 -8.64 -34.27 -18.50
C GLY A 175 -10.10 -33.97 -18.14
N ASP A 176 -10.49 -32.67 -17.97
CA ASP A 176 -11.89 -32.32 -17.73
C ASP A 176 -12.74 -32.60 -18.98
N LEU A 177 -13.96 -33.15 -18.76
CA LEU A 177 -14.98 -33.21 -19.79
C LEU A 177 -15.61 -31.84 -19.98
N ILE A 178 -15.67 -31.37 -21.20
CA ILE A 178 -16.31 -30.11 -21.56
C ILE A 178 -17.40 -30.36 -22.60
N ASP A 179 -18.53 -29.67 -22.44
CA ASP A 179 -19.62 -29.71 -23.41
C ASP A 179 -19.49 -28.57 -24.44
N SER A 180 -20.04 -28.81 -25.64
CA SER A 180 -20.13 -27.81 -26.69
C SER A 180 -20.83 -26.53 -26.18
N GLY A 181 -20.25 -25.35 -26.47
CA GLY A 181 -20.74 -24.05 -26.03
C GLY A 181 -20.27 -23.63 -24.62
N MET A 182 -19.62 -24.52 -23.85
CA MET A 182 -19.09 -24.17 -22.54
C MET A 182 -17.74 -23.45 -22.64
N PRO A 183 -17.41 -22.53 -21.70
CA PRO A 183 -16.12 -21.85 -21.65
C PRO A 183 -14.96 -22.84 -21.57
N ALA A 184 -14.04 -22.77 -22.54
CA ALA A 184 -12.86 -23.64 -22.63
C ALA A 184 -11.60 -22.94 -22.12
N TYR A 185 -11.38 -21.70 -22.53
CA TYR A 185 -10.29 -20.85 -22.05
C TYR A 185 -10.70 -19.39 -22.18
N LYS A 186 -9.97 -18.51 -21.51
CA LYS A 186 -10.04 -17.09 -21.74
C LYS A 186 -8.66 -16.53 -22.08
N ILE A 187 -8.63 -15.43 -22.82
CA ILE A 187 -7.41 -14.79 -23.22
C ILE A 187 -7.51 -13.29 -22.88
N VAL A 188 -6.50 -12.80 -22.17
CA VAL A 188 -6.34 -11.38 -21.85
C VAL A 188 -5.55 -10.73 -22.95
N THR A 189 -6.19 -9.85 -23.72
CA THR A 189 -5.66 -9.30 -24.98
C THR A 189 -4.89 -8.02 -24.80
N SER A 190 -5.02 -7.36 -23.65
CA SER A 190 -4.42 -6.07 -23.34
C SER A 190 -3.46 -6.12 -22.17
N GLU A 191 -2.35 -5.38 -22.26
CA GLU A 191 -1.47 -5.10 -21.12
C GLU A 191 -2.07 -4.08 -20.13
N ASN A 192 -3.12 -3.37 -20.59
CA ASN A 192 -3.81 -2.41 -19.75
C ASN A 192 -4.76 -3.14 -18.82
N TRP A 193 -4.68 -2.82 -17.56
CA TRP A 193 -5.56 -3.35 -16.53
C TRP A 193 -5.75 -2.32 -15.43
N SER A 194 -6.76 -2.49 -14.62
CA SER A 194 -7.10 -1.55 -13.55
C SER A 194 -7.38 -2.29 -12.26
N ILE A 195 -7.12 -1.62 -11.15
CA ILE A 195 -7.65 -2.01 -9.84
C ILE A 195 -8.70 -0.98 -9.45
N VAL A 196 -9.90 -1.44 -9.12
CA VAL A 196 -10.94 -0.61 -8.51
C VAL A 196 -11.09 -0.98 -7.05
N PHE A 197 -11.38 0.01 -6.19
CA PHE A 197 -11.44 -0.20 -4.75
C PHE A 197 -12.41 0.78 -4.09
N PRO A 198 -13.04 0.40 -2.95
CA PRO A 198 -13.87 1.29 -2.17
C PRO A 198 -13.05 2.47 -1.63
N LEU A 199 -13.63 3.66 -1.69
CA LEU A 199 -12.99 4.90 -1.26
C LEU A 199 -13.85 5.58 -0.20
N THR A 200 -13.27 5.84 0.97
CA THR A 200 -13.91 6.64 2.01
C THR A 200 -13.85 8.13 1.67
N GLU A 201 -14.71 8.95 2.27
CA GLU A 201 -14.64 10.41 2.10
C GLU A 201 -13.28 10.99 2.55
N GLU A 202 -12.70 10.44 3.63
CA GLU A 202 -11.38 10.80 4.12
C GLU A 202 -10.29 10.51 3.07
N ASP A 203 -10.30 9.30 2.50
CA ASP A 203 -9.33 8.89 1.48
C ASP A 203 -9.50 9.68 0.18
N ALA A 204 -10.75 9.97 -0.21
CA ALA A 204 -11.05 10.82 -1.36
C ALA A 204 -10.45 12.23 -1.18
N GLY A 205 -10.54 12.79 0.02
CA GLY A 205 -9.90 14.06 0.39
C GLY A 205 -8.36 13.96 0.35
N LEU A 206 -7.78 12.89 0.83
CA LEU A 206 -6.33 12.67 0.86
C LEU A 206 -5.72 12.56 -0.54
N TYR A 207 -6.48 11.99 -1.49
CA TYR A 207 -6.02 11.80 -2.88
C TYR A 207 -6.54 12.88 -3.84
N ALA A 208 -7.29 13.86 -3.34
CA ALA A 208 -7.83 14.94 -4.17
C ALA A 208 -6.72 15.69 -4.93
N GLY A 209 -6.92 15.89 -6.23
CA GLY A 209 -5.97 16.58 -7.10
C GLY A 209 -4.70 15.79 -7.47
N LYS A 210 -4.61 14.50 -7.09
CA LYS A 210 -3.50 13.64 -7.51
C LYS A 210 -3.91 12.85 -8.76
N ASP A 211 -3.08 12.88 -9.79
CA ASP A 211 -3.27 12.11 -11.03
C ASP A 211 -2.55 10.75 -10.99
N ARG A 212 -1.64 10.58 -10.04
CA ARG A 212 -0.84 9.36 -9.88
C ARG A 212 -0.62 9.04 -8.41
N LEU A 213 -0.66 7.75 -8.10
CA LEU A 213 -0.36 7.23 -6.76
C LEU A 213 0.71 6.16 -6.86
N ARG A 214 1.50 6.01 -5.80
CA ARG A 214 2.47 4.92 -5.66
C ARG A 214 1.80 3.76 -4.96
N VAL A 215 1.83 2.60 -5.60
CA VAL A 215 1.16 1.38 -5.13
C VAL A 215 2.20 0.33 -4.78
N VAL A 216 2.03 -0.29 -3.64
CA VAL A 216 2.86 -1.39 -3.15
C VAL A 216 2.01 -2.65 -3.07
N PHE A 217 2.50 -3.71 -3.70
CA PHE A 217 1.94 -5.06 -3.63
C PHE A 217 2.91 -5.91 -2.80
N SER A 218 2.64 -6.02 -1.50
CA SER A 218 3.56 -6.67 -0.55
C SER A 218 3.75 -8.14 -0.88
N ASP A 219 2.66 -8.86 -1.25
CA ASP A 219 2.70 -10.28 -1.61
C ASP A 219 3.53 -10.56 -2.88
N TYR A 220 3.72 -9.54 -3.73
CA TYR A 220 4.48 -9.63 -4.98
C TYR A 220 5.84 -8.92 -4.91
N SER A 221 6.20 -8.36 -3.75
CA SER A 221 7.41 -7.55 -3.57
C SER A 221 7.57 -6.46 -4.65
N MET A 222 6.45 -5.88 -5.08
CA MET A 222 6.39 -4.92 -6.19
C MET A 222 5.93 -3.55 -5.72
N ASN A 223 6.59 -2.51 -6.24
CA ASN A 223 6.26 -1.11 -6.01
C ASN A 223 6.23 -0.38 -7.36
N THR A 224 5.08 0.17 -7.73
CA THR A 224 4.89 0.80 -9.04
C THR A 224 3.97 2.02 -8.95
N PRO A 225 4.21 3.07 -9.77
CA PRO A 225 3.25 4.15 -9.90
C PRO A 225 2.07 3.70 -10.77
N ALA A 226 0.86 4.13 -10.41
CA ALA A 226 -0.36 3.96 -11.18
C ALA A 226 -1.00 5.31 -11.51
N ALA A 227 -1.67 5.43 -12.63
CA ALA A 227 -2.56 6.56 -12.86
C ALA A 227 -3.79 6.40 -11.95
N TYR A 228 -4.20 7.49 -11.32
CA TYR A 228 -5.31 7.48 -10.36
C TYR A 228 -6.48 8.32 -10.88
N SER A 229 -7.66 7.80 -10.70
CA SER A 229 -8.91 8.50 -10.95
C SER A 229 -9.99 8.00 -9.99
N THR A 230 -11.10 8.72 -9.93
CA THR A 230 -12.30 8.28 -9.24
C THR A 230 -13.45 8.13 -10.23
N PHE A 231 -14.42 7.28 -9.90
CA PHE A 231 -15.63 7.12 -10.69
C PHE A 231 -16.81 6.84 -9.75
N THR A 232 -18.03 7.03 -10.28
CA THR A 232 -19.28 6.70 -9.57
C THR A 232 -19.71 5.31 -9.99
N GLY A 233 -19.91 4.42 -9.04
CA GLY A 233 -20.38 3.06 -9.28
C GLY A 233 -21.87 3.00 -9.55
N LYS A 234 -22.36 1.79 -9.81
CA LYS A 234 -23.79 1.48 -10.09
C LYS A 234 -24.72 1.84 -8.92
N ASP A 235 -24.20 1.73 -7.70
CA ASP A 235 -24.90 2.08 -6.45
C ASP A 235 -24.84 3.58 -6.10
N GLY A 236 -24.19 4.40 -6.93
CA GLY A 236 -24.00 5.83 -6.72
C GLY A 236 -22.85 6.19 -5.76
N ALA A 237 -22.13 5.22 -5.22
CA ALA A 237 -20.97 5.46 -4.38
C ALA A 237 -19.72 5.82 -5.22
N THR A 238 -18.77 6.50 -4.59
CA THR A 238 -17.50 6.86 -5.23
C THR A 238 -16.46 5.78 -4.95
N TYR A 239 -15.79 5.37 -6.01
CA TYR A 239 -14.72 4.36 -6.00
C TYR A 239 -13.42 4.95 -6.55
N GLY A 240 -12.29 4.44 -6.05
CA GLY A 240 -10.99 4.72 -6.61
C GLY A 240 -10.66 3.74 -7.74
N ARG A 241 -9.89 4.23 -8.73
CA ARG A 241 -9.37 3.45 -9.84
C ARG A 241 -7.89 3.72 -10.02
N LEU A 242 -7.13 2.66 -10.15
CA LEU A 242 -5.70 2.66 -10.44
C LEU A 242 -5.47 1.96 -11.78
N ASP A 243 -4.91 2.67 -12.76
CA ASP A 243 -4.63 2.13 -14.08
C ASP A 243 -3.16 1.78 -14.25
N PHE A 244 -2.92 0.59 -14.80
CA PHE A 244 -1.60 0.01 -15.05
C PHE A 244 -1.46 -0.37 -16.53
N THR A 245 -0.23 -0.33 -17.04
CA THR A 245 0.12 -0.69 -18.42
C THR A 245 1.18 -1.79 -18.51
N LYS A 246 1.51 -2.42 -17.38
CA LYS A 246 2.54 -3.45 -17.24
C LYS A 246 2.15 -4.45 -16.17
N TYR A 247 2.81 -5.58 -16.17
CA TYR A 247 2.74 -6.63 -15.15
C TYR A 247 1.39 -7.37 -15.05
N MET A 248 0.49 -7.20 -16.01
CA MET A 248 -0.83 -7.85 -16.00
C MET A 248 -0.70 -9.38 -15.87
N GLU A 249 0.30 -9.99 -16.52
CA GLU A 249 0.53 -11.43 -16.48
C GLU A 249 0.84 -11.99 -15.07
N GLN A 250 1.40 -11.16 -14.17
CA GLN A 250 1.69 -11.58 -12.79
C GLN A 250 0.41 -11.76 -11.96
N PHE A 251 -0.65 -11.05 -12.33
CA PHE A 251 -1.94 -11.04 -11.63
C PHE A 251 -3.02 -11.81 -12.39
N ILE A 252 -2.64 -12.64 -13.37
CA ILE A 252 -3.59 -13.33 -14.24
C ILE A 252 -4.55 -14.23 -13.47
N SER A 253 -4.07 -14.87 -12.41
CA SER A 253 -4.84 -15.80 -11.58
C SER A 253 -5.66 -15.08 -10.50
N ASP A 254 -5.46 -13.79 -10.30
CA ASP A 254 -6.11 -13.02 -9.25
C ASP A 254 -7.29 -12.21 -9.80
N ARG A 255 -8.35 -12.12 -9.01
CA ARG A 255 -9.45 -11.18 -9.21
C ARG A 255 -9.45 -10.12 -8.11
N PHE A 256 -9.09 -10.50 -6.91
CA PHE A 256 -8.95 -9.60 -5.77
C PHE A 256 -7.50 -9.49 -5.34
N ILE A 257 -7.09 -8.30 -4.96
CA ILE A 257 -5.72 -8.05 -4.53
C ILE A 257 -5.70 -7.10 -3.34
N ASN A 258 -4.81 -7.38 -2.38
CA ASN A 258 -4.48 -6.46 -1.32
C ASN A 258 -3.30 -5.60 -1.78
N PHE A 259 -3.40 -4.31 -1.58
CA PHE A 259 -2.34 -3.37 -1.93
C PHE A 259 -2.33 -2.20 -0.97
N GLU A 260 -1.21 -1.49 -0.95
CA GLU A 260 -1.03 -0.29 -0.15
C GLU A 260 -0.81 0.91 -1.08
N ILE A 261 -1.45 2.03 -0.76
CA ILE A 261 -1.13 3.32 -1.37
C ILE A 261 -0.17 4.05 -0.44
N VAL A 262 0.99 4.39 -0.97
CA VAL A 262 1.99 5.18 -0.26
C VAL A 262 1.56 6.64 -0.32
N THR A 263 1.15 7.19 0.82
CA THR A 263 0.90 8.62 0.95
C THR A 263 2.22 9.37 1.09
N GLU A 264 2.27 10.58 0.55
CA GLU A 264 3.49 11.39 0.58
C GLU A 264 3.98 11.58 2.00
N GLN A 265 5.28 11.44 2.10
CA GLN A 265 6.05 11.67 3.28
C GLN A 265 6.05 13.17 3.59
N SER A 266 5.56 13.58 4.76
CA SER A 266 5.81 14.93 5.25
C SER A 266 7.33 15.11 5.45
N ASP A 267 7.96 15.96 4.64
CA ASP A 267 9.40 16.26 4.79
C ASP A 267 9.65 16.93 6.14
N GLY A 268 10.44 16.28 7.00
CA GLY A 268 10.71 16.79 8.33
C GLY A 268 11.82 16.02 9.05
N LEU A 269 11.91 16.24 10.35
CA LEU A 269 12.74 15.48 11.27
C LEU A 269 11.87 14.45 11.99
N LYS A 270 12.30 13.22 12.02
CA LYS A 270 11.63 12.12 12.71
C LYS A 270 12.08 12.05 14.17
N ILE A 271 11.16 12.18 15.10
CA ILE A 271 11.42 12.17 16.54
C ILE A 271 10.56 11.09 17.20
N PRO A 272 11.11 10.22 18.05
CA PRO A 272 10.31 9.25 18.80
C PRO A 272 9.24 9.95 19.66
N VAL A 273 8.04 9.40 19.74
CA VAL A 273 6.95 9.92 20.58
C VAL A 273 7.40 10.07 22.05
N SER A 274 8.22 9.11 22.54
CA SER A 274 8.76 9.12 23.91
C SER A 274 9.75 10.25 24.19
N ALA A 275 10.29 10.92 23.17
CA ALA A 275 11.19 12.06 23.33
C ALA A 275 10.45 13.40 23.41
N VAL A 276 9.16 13.42 23.09
CA VAL A 276 8.35 14.64 23.12
C VAL A 276 7.75 14.82 24.52
N THR A 277 7.89 16.00 25.05
CA THR A 277 7.36 16.40 26.34
C THR A 277 6.62 17.72 26.24
N GLU A 278 5.90 18.06 27.30
CA GLU A 278 5.22 19.36 27.46
C GLU A 278 5.94 20.16 28.54
N LYS A 279 6.19 21.44 28.25
CA LYS A 279 6.71 22.42 29.20
C LYS A 279 5.70 23.55 29.32
N SER A 280 5.38 23.93 30.56
CA SER A 280 4.46 25.05 30.85
C SER A 280 5.20 26.37 30.87
N PHE A 281 4.49 27.41 30.43
CA PHE A 281 4.99 28.80 30.32
C PHE A 281 3.94 29.76 30.91
N TYR A 282 4.38 30.87 31.46
CA TYR A 282 3.49 31.99 31.74
C TYR A 282 3.05 32.64 30.44
N LEU A 283 1.76 33.00 30.38
CA LEU A 283 1.22 33.82 29.30
C LEU A 283 1.24 35.29 29.72
N VAL A 284 1.97 36.09 28.98
CA VAL A 284 2.08 37.54 29.19
C VAL A 284 1.57 38.27 27.96
N PRO A 285 0.60 39.19 28.08
CA PRO A 285 0.06 39.92 26.93
C PRO A 285 1.15 40.66 26.17
N LEU A 286 1.04 40.70 24.84
CA LEU A 286 2.05 41.29 23.92
C LEU A 286 2.37 42.75 24.26
N GLU A 287 1.39 43.51 24.72
CA GLU A 287 1.51 44.94 25.03
C GLU A 287 2.35 45.25 26.28
N TYR A 288 2.77 44.24 27.05
CA TYR A 288 3.62 44.43 28.24
C TYR A 288 5.12 44.25 27.93
N LEU A 289 5.47 43.83 26.70
CA LEU A 289 6.87 43.67 26.33
C LEU A 289 7.57 45.06 26.35
N THR A 290 8.78 45.07 26.92
CA THR A 290 9.67 46.22 26.85
C THR A 290 11.11 45.76 26.57
N GLN A 291 11.95 46.69 26.16
CA GLN A 291 13.37 46.48 26.03
C GLN A 291 14.09 47.24 27.15
N GLY A 292 14.93 46.53 27.88
CA GLY A 292 15.56 47.11 29.08
C GLY A 292 16.94 47.67 28.85
N GLY A 293 17.14 48.83 29.41
CA GLY A 293 18.41 49.39 29.75
C GLY A 293 19.50 49.37 28.67
N ASP A 294 20.70 49.12 29.10
CA ASP A 294 21.90 49.16 28.26
C ASP A 294 22.10 47.92 27.37
N THR A 295 21.25 46.86 27.51
CA THR A 295 21.46 45.55 26.86
C THR A 295 20.56 45.26 25.68
N SER A 296 19.53 46.06 25.40
CA SER A 296 18.52 45.77 24.35
C SER A 296 17.82 44.41 24.50
N GLU A 297 17.83 43.81 25.68
CA GLU A 297 17.16 42.56 25.98
C GLU A 297 15.66 42.76 26.11
N ASN A 298 14.92 41.77 25.63
CA ASN A 298 13.46 41.71 25.81
C ASN A 298 13.10 41.33 27.26
N GLY A 299 12.11 41.94 27.83
CA GLY A 299 11.69 41.65 29.19
C GLY A 299 10.42 42.41 29.57
N PHE A 300 10.15 42.47 30.86
CA PHE A 300 8.96 43.09 31.40
C PHE A 300 9.28 43.95 32.61
N ASN A 301 8.52 45.01 32.81
CA ASN A 301 8.63 45.89 33.95
C ASN A 301 7.90 45.29 35.16
N LYS A 302 8.62 44.67 36.10
CA LYS A 302 8.07 44.07 37.31
C LYS A 302 7.91 45.06 38.43
N GLU A 303 6.73 45.08 39.06
CA GLU A 303 6.49 45.84 40.28
C GLU A 303 7.13 45.12 41.47
N VAL A 304 7.92 45.86 42.21
CA VAL A 304 8.57 45.40 43.46
C VAL A 304 8.24 46.34 44.58
N TYR A 305 8.07 45.85 45.80
CA TYR A 305 7.82 46.67 46.95
C TYR A 305 9.14 46.87 47.73
N THR A 306 9.53 48.14 47.84
CA THR A 306 10.72 48.57 48.61
C THR A 306 10.31 49.28 49.87
N GLU A 307 11.23 49.57 50.77
CA GLU A 307 10.99 50.36 52.00
C GLU A 307 10.40 51.74 51.70
N ASN A 308 10.61 52.25 50.49
CA ASN A 308 10.12 53.57 50.05
C ASN A 308 8.80 53.50 49.24
N GLY A 309 8.17 52.30 49.16
CA GLY A 309 6.92 52.07 48.44
C GLY A 309 7.11 51.25 47.16
N PRO A 310 6.07 51.13 46.32
CA PRO A 310 6.13 50.38 45.06
C PRO A 310 7.13 51.02 44.08
N SER A 311 7.96 50.20 43.47
CA SER A 311 8.94 50.54 42.45
C SER A 311 8.82 49.61 41.27
N VAL A 312 9.28 50.04 40.11
CA VAL A 312 9.28 49.19 38.90
C VAL A 312 10.72 48.89 38.49
N VAL A 313 10.98 47.62 38.27
CA VAL A 313 12.31 47.12 37.87
C VAL A 313 12.17 46.33 36.57
N PHE A 314 13.02 46.62 35.59
CA PHE A 314 13.09 45.78 34.39
C PHE A 314 13.67 44.42 34.73
N VAL A 315 13.01 43.35 34.27
CA VAL A 315 13.43 41.96 34.41
C VAL A 315 13.52 41.36 33.00
N PRO A 316 14.70 40.95 32.55
CA PRO A 316 14.82 40.24 31.28
C PRO A 316 14.03 38.91 31.31
N ALA A 317 13.48 38.53 30.18
CA ALA A 317 12.65 37.33 30.09
C ALA A 317 13.02 36.46 28.89
N ASP A 318 13.13 35.15 29.14
CA ASP A 318 13.27 34.17 28.08
C ASP A 318 11.88 33.92 27.45
N ILE A 319 11.67 34.47 26.24
CA ILE A 319 10.45 34.31 25.47
C ILE A 319 10.63 33.14 24.49
N TYR A 320 9.89 32.07 24.70
CA TYR A 320 9.98 30.85 23.88
C TYR A 320 9.08 30.88 22.63
N SER A 321 7.99 31.61 22.67
CA SER A 321 7.03 31.73 21.58
C SER A 321 6.09 32.87 21.80
N SER A 322 5.30 33.24 20.79
CA SER A 322 4.16 34.11 20.88
C SER A 322 3.01 33.63 20.01
N ASP A 323 1.81 33.99 20.36
CA ASP A 323 0.62 33.91 19.53
C ASP A 323 0.08 35.34 19.26
N GLU A 324 -1.19 35.45 18.87
CA GLU A 324 -1.82 36.77 18.55
C GLU A 324 -2.06 37.66 19.79
N GLU A 325 -2.06 37.08 20.98
CA GLU A 325 -2.41 37.77 22.22
C GLU A 325 -1.29 37.75 23.27
N PHE A 326 -0.48 36.67 23.34
CA PHE A 326 0.44 36.40 24.44
C PHE A 326 1.85 36.00 24.01
N TYR A 327 2.82 36.38 24.83
CA TYR A 327 4.14 35.77 24.90
C TYR A 327 4.13 34.55 25.83
N TYR A 328 4.86 33.51 25.48
CA TYR A 328 5.13 32.34 26.29
C TYR A 328 6.49 32.52 26.99
N VAL A 329 6.45 32.82 28.28
CA VAL A 329 7.61 33.16 29.11
C VAL A 329 7.99 31.99 30.01
N ASP A 330 9.28 31.67 30.10
CA ASP A 330 9.75 30.57 30.95
C ASP A 330 9.39 30.79 32.42
N MET A 331 8.97 29.72 33.09
CA MET A 331 8.55 29.71 34.49
C MET A 331 9.72 29.46 35.47
N GLY A 332 10.98 29.37 35.00
CA GLY A 332 12.14 29.09 35.82
C GLY A 332 12.35 30.12 36.93
N GLU A 333 12.69 29.69 38.13
CA GLU A 333 12.96 30.61 39.26
C GLU A 333 14.13 31.55 38.98
N GLU A 334 15.03 31.17 38.08
CA GLU A 334 16.17 31.97 37.64
C GLU A 334 15.75 33.18 36.76
N ASN A 335 14.53 33.13 36.19
CA ASN A 335 14.01 34.15 35.25
C ASN A 335 13.26 35.28 35.94
N GLY A 336 13.26 35.34 37.25
CA GLY A 336 12.78 36.50 38.02
C GLY A 336 11.26 36.69 38.14
N PHE A 337 10.43 35.83 37.51
CA PHE A 337 8.97 35.92 37.56
C PHE A 337 8.35 34.78 38.37
N LYS A 338 7.33 35.09 39.16
CA LYS A 338 6.52 34.11 39.92
C LYS A 338 5.04 34.35 39.70
N ALA A 339 4.24 33.29 39.89
CA ALA A 339 2.79 33.47 39.92
C ALA A 339 2.40 34.44 41.03
N GLY A 340 1.57 35.43 40.66
CA GLY A 340 1.16 36.49 41.57
C GLY A 340 1.97 37.80 41.44
N ASP A 341 3.12 37.78 40.74
CA ASP A 341 3.86 39.01 40.41
C ASP A 341 3.04 39.93 39.53
N TYR A 342 3.18 41.25 39.75
CA TYR A 342 2.59 42.25 38.86
C TYR A 342 3.65 42.82 37.92
N ILE A 343 3.28 42.92 36.64
CA ILE A 343 4.05 43.66 35.62
C ILE A 343 3.25 44.87 35.19
N VAL A 344 3.96 45.91 34.82
CA VAL A 344 3.42 47.22 34.45
C VAL A 344 3.64 47.44 32.95
N LYS A 345 2.58 47.86 32.26
CA LYS A 345 2.64 48.15 30.84
C LYS A 345 3.55 49.39 30.59
N PRO A 346 4.44 49.34 29.58
CA PRO A 346 5.24 50.52 29.20
C PRO A 346 4.35 51.78 28.98
N ASP A 347 4.77 52.87 29.53
CA ASP A 347 4.09 54.16 29.39
C ASP A 347 2.61 54.23 29.85
N SER A 348 2.19 53.27 30.68
CA SER A 348 0.82 53.19 31.20
C SER A 348 0.84 52.75 32.68
N PRO A 349 -0.15 53.14 33.49
CA PRO A 349 -0.34 52.59 34.84
C PRO A 349 -0.96 51.19 34.88
N ASP A 350 -1.31 50.64 33.73
CA ASP A 350 -1.96 49.35 33.62
C ASP A 350 -1.07 48.22 34.13
N ARG A 351 -1.68 47.28 34.86
CA ARG A 351 -0.98 46.13 35.48
C ARG A 351 -1.56 44.84 35.01
N TYR A 352 -0.69 43.86 34.84
CA TYR A 352 -1.08 42.48 34.59
C TYR A 352 -0.48 41.58 35.66
N GLN A 353 -1.31 40.69 36.25
CA GLN A 353 -0.85 39.73 37.21
C GLN A 353 -0.44 38.42 36.52
N ILE A 354 0.82 38.01 36.67
CA ILE A 354 1.35 36.77 36.15
C ILE A 354 0.69 35.61 36.87
N GLY A 355 0.11 34.67 36.12
CA GLY A 355 -0.56 33.49 36.71
C GLY A 355 -1.21 32.57 35.67
N ARG A 356 -1.61 33.15 34.53
CA ARG A 356 -2.14 32.33 33.42
C ARG A 356 -1.01 31.58 32.76
N THR A 357 -1.22 30.29 32.52
CA THR A 357 -0.21 29.39 31.91
C THR A 357 -0.76 28.63 30.71
N ALA A 358 0.13 28.24 29.81
CA ALA A 358 -0.14 27.27 28.75
C ALA A 358 1.09 26.40 28.52
N SER A 359 0.88 25.21 27.95
CA SER A 359 1.96 24.27 27.67
C SER A 359 2.30 24.23 26.18
N LEU A 360 3.58 24.11 25.87
CA LEU A 360 4.10 23.89 24.52
C LEU A 360 4.73 22.48 24.42
N LYS A 361 4.49 21.82 23.31
CA LYS A 361 5.16 20.54 23.01
C LYS A 361 6.57 20.80 22.50
N GLY A 362 7.53 20.03 22.97
CA GLY A 362 8.92 20.16 22.60
C GLY A 362 9.77 18.97 22.98
N VAL A 363 11.07 19.09 22.76
CA VAL A 363 12.07 18.12 23.12
C VAL A 363 13.18 18.78 23.92
N TYR A 364 13.83 18.04 24.82
CA TYR A 364 15.04 18.50 25.45
C TYR A 364 16.25 18.10 24.61
N ASN A 365 16.99 19.11 24.13
CA ASN A 365 18.24 18.92 23.42
C ASN A 365 19.41 19.04 24.39
N ILE A 366 20.24 18.02 24.44
CA ILE A 366 21.49 18.02 25.24
C ILE A 366 22.61 18.56 24.37
N ASN A 367 23.11 19.76 24.72
CA ASN A 367 24.23 20.38 24.03
C ASN A 367 25.33 20.72 25.03
N LYS A 368 26.53 20.11 24.88
CA LYS A 368 27.72 20.33 25.72
C LYS A 368 27.46 20.27 27.24
N GLY A 369 26.57 19.36 27.67
CA GLY A 369 26.26 19.18 29.10
C GLY A 369 25.06 20.04 29.62
N TYR A 370 24.50 20.89 28.80
CA TYR A 370 23.31 21.67 29.12
C TYR A 370 22.09 21.10 28.39
N THR A 371 20.96 21.10 29.06
CA THR A 371 19.68 20.64 28.54
C THR A 371 18.81 21.84 28.19
N VAL A 372 18.49 22.00 26.92
CA VAL A 372 17.68 23.12 26.42
C VAL A 372 16.37 22.58 25.85
N PHE A 373 15.25 23.12 26.33
CA PHE A 373 13.94 22.84 25.73
C PHE A 373 13.85 23.48 24.34
N LYS A 374 13.40 22.72 23.36
CA LYS A 374 13.14 23.18 21.98
C LYS A 374 11.70 22.88 21.62
N ARG A 375 10.92 23.91 21.34
CA ARG A 375 9.57 23.76 20.78
C ARG A 375 9.63 22.99 19.46
N ILE A 376 8.65 22.16 19.20
CA ILE A 376 8.48 21.44 17.94
C ILE A 376 7.12 21.78 17.32
N GLU A 377 7.07 21.84 15.99
CA GLU A 377 5.85 21.88 15.21
C GLU A 377 5.64 20.51 14.59
N ILE A 378 4.60 19.81 15.04
CA ILE A 378 4.28 18.46 14.56
C ILE A 378 3.56 18.59 13.22
N LEU A 379 4.12 17.98 12.17
CA LEU A 379 3.57 17.92 10.82
C LEU A 379 2.74 16.65 10.61
N ASP A 380 3.19 15.53 11.21
CA ASP A 380 2.56 14.23 11.09
C ASP A 380 2.92 13.33 12.28
N SER A 381 2.13 12.27 12.53
CA SER A 381 2.35 11.38 13.65
C SER A 381 1.88 9.96 13.38
N ASN A 382 2.60 8.98 13.95
CA ASN A 382 2.12 7.61 14.13
C ASN A 382 2.36 7.15 15.58
N ASN A 383 2.15 5.86 15.87
CA ASN A 383 2.28 5.32 17.24
C ASN A 383 3.72 5.37 17.78
N GLU A 384 4.74 5.51 16.95
CA GLU A 384 6.15 5.44 17.33
C GLU A 384 6.88 6.77 17.19
N PHE A 385 6.51 7.59 16.19
CA PHE A 385 7.25 8.79 15.81
C PHE A 385 6.34 9.97 15.49
N TYR A 386 6.88 11.17 15.72
CA TYR A 386 6.39 12.42 15.13
C TYR A 386 7.31 12.86 14.00
N THR A 387 6.75 13.39 12.92
CA THR A 387 7.47 14.20 11.94
C THR A 387 7.29 15.65 12.31
N VAL A 388 8.40 16.36 12.49
CA VAL A 388 8.41 17.77 12.91
C VAL A 388 9.13 18.63 11.87
N ARG A 389 8.75 19.91 11.80
CA ARG A 389 9.35 20.87 10.86
C ARG A 389 10.84 21.03 11.13
N ARG A 390 11.68 21.06 10.07
CA ARG A 390 13.15 21.12 10.16
C ARG A 390 13.69 22.38 10.83
N ASN A 391 13.01 23.49 10.81
CA ASN A 391 13.50 24.79 11.29
C ASN A 391 12.69 25.35 12.46
N SER A 392 12.24 24.52 13.39
CA SER A 392 11.73 25.02 14.67
C SER A 392 12.93 25.48 15.53
N THR A 393 13.62 26.50 15.09
CA THR A 393 14.65 27.19 15.87
C THR A 393 14.04 28.46 16.42
N TYR A 394 13.89 28.50 17.71
CA TYR A 394 13.88 29.76 18.48
C TYR A 394 14.98 29.68 19.52
#